data_c954bb21f6e8e9b7e709aeddcb4fc5f9
#
_entry.id   c954bb21f6e8e9b7e709aeddcb4fc5f9
#
_cell.length_a   1.000
_cell.length_b   1.000
_cell.length_c   1.000
_cell.angle_alpha   90.00
_cell.angle_beta   90.00
_cell.angle_gamma   90.00
#
_symmetry.space_group_name_H-M   'P 1'
#
loop_
_entity.id
_entity.type
_entity.pdbx_description
1 polymer ?
#
loop_
_entity_poly.entity_id
_entity_poly.type
_entity_poly.pdbx_seq_one_letter_code
_entity_poly.pdbx_strand_id
1 'polypeptide(L)'
;MSTQLIAEIENLIRGGAMSRSGLARAAGLHANSLRKLGDDDWNPTADTLAKLESYLIKRESGTALASPEEIINEARNGRMFILVDDEDRENEGDLVIPAQMATPDAINFMATHGRGLICLALTKARVDQLGLDLMSRANGTRHETAFTVSIEAREGVTTGISAADRARTIAVAIDASKGRQDIVTPGHVFPLVARDGGVLVRTGHTEAAVDVSRLAGLNPSGVICEI
;
A
#
# COMPACT_ATOMS: atom_id res chain seq x y z
N MET A 1 -32.74 15.59 -1.73
CA MET A 1 -31.45 14.96 -1.40
C MET A 1 -31.39 14.48 0.05
N SER A 2 -31.61 15.30 1.08
CA SER A 2 -31.48 14.82 2.49
C SER A 2 -32.45 13.71 2.90
N THR A 3 -33.69 13.69 2.41
CA THR A 3 -34.70 12.70 2.79
C THR A 3 -34.38 11.30 2.25
N GLN A 4 -33.86 11.19 1.04
CA GLN A 4 -33.46 9.93 0.42
C GLN A 4 -32.23 9.35 1.12
N LEU A 5 -31.23 10.19 1.38
CA LEU A 5 -30.02 9.84 2.14
C LEU A 5 -30.36 9.26 3.53
N ILE A 6 -31.28 9.92 4.27
CA ILE A 6 -31.71 9.49 5.59
C ILE A 6 -32.43 8.14 5.52
N ALA A 7 -33.29 7.93 4.52
CA ALA A 7 -34.00 6.67 4.33
C ALA A 7 -33.06 5.50 4.03
N GLU A 8 -32.03 5.71 3.22
CA GLU A 8 -31.00 4.69 2.92
C GLU A 8 -30.21 4.33 4.17
N ILE A 9 -29.82 5.31 4.97
CA ILE A 9 -29.09 5.11 6.23
C ILE A 9 -29.93 4.32 7.22
N GLU A 10 -31.23 4.65 7.35
CA GLU A 10 -32.16 3.91 8.21
C GLU A 10 -32.33 2.46 7.76
N ASN A 11 -32.42 2.20 6.46
CA ASN A 11 -32.51 0.85 5.91
C ASN A 11 -31.27 0.01 6.22
N LEU A 12 -30.08 0.60 6.16
CA LEU A 12 -28.83 -0.07 6.53
C LEU A 12 -28.81 -0.51 7.99
N ILE A 13 -29.34 0.32 8.89
CA ILE A 13 -29.40 0.03 10.32
C ILE A 13 -30.50 -1.01 10.61
N ARG A 14 -31.70 -0.86 10.03
CA ARG A 14 -32.82 -1.80 10.19
C ARG A 14 -32.53 -3.19 9.63
N GLY A 15 -31.77 -3.25 8.51
CA GLY A 15 -31.33 -4.50 7.90
C GLY A 15 -30.27 -5.27 8.69
N GLY A 16 -29.82 -4.75 9.84
CA GLY A 16 -28.83 -5.38 10.71
C GLY A 16 -27.41 -5.38 10.15
N ALA A 17 -27.19 -4.71 9.01
CA ALA A 17 -25.87 -4.65 8.37
C ALA A 17 -24.85 -3.87 9.20
N MET A 18 -25.32 -2.91 10.02
CA MET A 18 -24.44 -2.09 10.86
C MET A 18 -25.22 -1.43 12.03
N SER A 19 -24.56 -1.23 13.17
CA SER A 19 -25.13 -0.45 14.28
C SER A 19 -24.99 1.06 14.02
N ARG A 20 -25.85 1.91 14.66
CA ARG A 20 -25.75 3.37 14.57
C ARG A 20 -24.35 3.90 14.91
N SER A 21 -23.74 3.38 15.97
CA SER A 21 -22.38 3.78 16.37
C SER A 21 -21.29 3.24 15.45
N GLY A 22 -21.51 2.08 14.84
CA GLY A 22 -20.65 1.51 13.83
C GLY A 22 -20.64 2.36 12.56
N LEU A 23 -21.83 2.72 12.06
CA LEU A 23 -21.99 3.60 10.90
C LEU A 23 -21.38 5.00 11.14
N ALA A 24 -21.61 5.58 12.32
CA ALA A 24 -21.03 6.88 12.65
C ALA A 24 -19.50 6.85 12.56
N ARG A 25 -18.86 5.84 13.15
CA ARG A 25 -17.40 5.67 13.07
C ARG A 25 -16.92 5.43 11.64
N ALA A 26 -17.62 4.58 10.88
CA ALA A 26 -17.26 4.29 9.48
C ALA A 26 -17.39 5.52 8.56
N ALA A 27 -18.30 6.44 8.88
CA ALA A 27 -18.44 7.73 8.19
C ALA A 27 -17.52 8.84 8.75
N GLY A 28 -16.57 8.52 9.63
CA GLY A 28 -15.68 9.52 10.24
C GLY A 28 -16.37 10.49 11.20
N LEU A 29 -17.46 10.04 11.84
CA LEU A 29 -18.23 10.80 12.83
C LEU A 29 -17.98 10.27 14.25
N HIS A 30 -18.27 11.10 15.25
CA HIS A 30 -18.32 10.63 16.65
C HIS A 30 -19.40 9.54 16.82
N ALA A 31 -19.14 8.50 17.61
CA ALA A 31 -20.02 7.34 17.76
C ALA A 31 -21.48 7.68 18.12
N ASN A 32 -21.72 8.81 18.80
CA ASN A 32 -23.03 9.28 19.23
C ASN A 32 -23.74 10.19 18.21
N SER A 33 -23.11 10.55 17.11
CA SER A 33 -23.66 11.51 16.12
C SER A 33 -24.97 11.04 15.49
N LEU A 34 -25.19 9.72 15.43
CA LEU A 34 -26.40 9.12 14.87
C LEU A 34 -27.34 8.57 15.94
N ARG A 35 -27.17 8.94 17.23
CA ARG A 35 -28.00 8.42 18.33
C ARG A 35 -29.49 8.72 18.13
N LYS A 36 -29.82 9.92 17.65
CA LYS A 36 -31.18 10.41 17.42
C LYS A 36 -31.66 10.20 15.98
N LEU A 37 -30.94 9.48 15.14
CA LEU A 37 -31.35 9.20 13.77
C LEU A 37 -32.74 8.52 13.77
N GLY A 38 -33.69 9.09 13.04
CA GLY A 38 -35.08 8.65 12.98
C GLY A 38 -36.00 9.30 14.01
N ASP A 39 -35.48 10.16 14.89
CA ASP A 39 -36.31 10.95 15.81
C ASP A 39 -36.75 12.26 15.10
N ASP A 40 -37.95 12.77 15.37
CA ASP A 40 -38.47 13.99 14.73
C ASP A 40 -37.64 15.24 15.02
N ASP A 41 -36.91 15.25 16.13
CA ASP A 41 -36.01 16.36 16.53
C ASP A 41 -34.56 16.18 16.08
N TRP A 42 -34.23 15.16 15.29
CA TRP A 42 -32.89 14.97 14.78
C TRP A 42 -32.54 15.99 13.70
N ASN A 43 -31.60 16.88 14.01
CA ASN A 43 -31.16 17.94 13.10
C ASN A 43 -29.62 17.84 12.87
N PRO A 44 -29.20 17.02 11.89
CA PRO A 44 -27.78 16.86 11.58
C PRO A 44 -27.18 18.10 10.94
N THR A 45 -25.89 18.34 11.23
CA THR A 45 -25.16 19.43 10.56
C THR A 45 -24.89 19.09 9.09
N ALA A 46 -24.61 20.10 8.26
CA ALA A 46 -24.23 19.90 6.87
C ALA A 46 -22.97 19.00 6.74
N ASP A 47 -22.00 19.13 7.64
CA ASP A 47 -20.81 18.27 7.71
C ASP A 47 -21.19 16.80 8.00
N THR A 48 -22.13 16.58 8.92
CA THR A 48 -22.63 15.22 9.22
C THR A 48 -23.27 14.59 7.98
N LEU A 49 -24.13 15.33 7.27
CA LEU A 49 -24.77 14.85 6.05
C LEU A 49 -23.76 14.55 4.94
N ALA A 50 -22.80 15.45 4.71
CA ALA A 50 -21.76 15.26 3.69
C ALA A 50 -20.90 14.02 3.96
N LYS A 51 -20.54 13.75 5.22
CA LYS A 51 -19.80 12.54 5.61
C LYS A 51 -20.60 11.26 5.41
N LEU A 52 -21.88 11.29 5.72
CA LEU A 52 -22.78 10.15 5.50
C LEU A 52 -23.01 9.88 4.01
N GLU A 53 -23.20 10.93 3.22
CA GLU A 53 -23.34 10.83 1.75
C GLU A 53 -22.06 10.23 1.13
N SER A 54 -20.90 10.75 1.50
CA SER A 54 -19.60 10.21 1.06
C SER A 54 -19.42 8.74 1.42
N TYR A 55 -19.87 8.33 2.61
CA TYR A 55 -19.84 6.93 3.03
C TYR A 55 -20.76 6.04 2.17
N LEU A 56 -21.99 6.50 1.86
CA LEU A 56 -22.91 5.72 1.02
C LEU A 56 -22.41 5.60 -0.42
N ILE A 57 -21.90 6.69 -1.00
CA ILE A 57 -21.30 6.68 -2.34
C ILE A 57 -20.14 5.66 -2.41
N LYS A 58 -19.25 5.67 -1.41
CA LYS A 58 -18.15 4.68 -1.32
C LYS A 58 -18.67 3.25 -1.21
N ARG A 59 -19.78 3.04 -0.52
CA ARG A 59 -20.40 1.72 -0.36
C ARG A 59 -21.13 1.24 -1.62
N GLU A 60 -21.82 2.12 -2.34
CA GLU A 60 -22.57 1.78 -3.56
C GLU A 60 -21.64 1.53 -4.76
N SER A 61 -20.47 2.17 -4.79
CA SER A 61 -19.47 1.93 -5.83
C SER A 61 -18.82 0.54 -5.75
N GLY A 62 -19.18 -0.27 -4.74
CA GLY A 62 -18.76 -1.68 -4.61
C GLY A 62 -17.27 -1.90 -4.34
N THR A 63 -16.47 -0.84 -4.41
CA THR A 63 -15.03 -0.83 -4.12
C THR A 63 -14.79 0.16 -3.00
N ALA A 64 -14.60 -0.35 -1.78
CA ALA A 64 -14.15 0.47 -0.65
C ALA A 64 -12.67 0.83 -0.83
N LEU A 65 -12.35 1.64 -1.85
CA LEU A 65 -11.01 2.19 -1.99
C LEU A 65 -10.77 3.23 -0.89
N ALA A 66 -9.66 3.06 -0.18
CA ALA A 66 -9.20 4.05 0.77
C ALA A 66 -8.72 5.30 0.04
N SER A 67 -8.83 6.46 0.69
CA SER A 67 -8.26 7.70 0.13
C SER A 67 -6.71 7.64 0.16
N PRO A 68 -6.04 8.40 -0.71
CA PRO A 68 -4.58 8.50 -0.66
C PRO A 68 -4.04 8.92 0.71
N GLU A 69 -4.74 9.82 1.42
CA GLU A 69 -4.38 10.28 2.75
C GLU A 69 -4.46 9.17 3.79
N GLU A 70 -5.48 8.31 3.71
CA GLU A 70 -5.61 7.14 4.57
C GLU A 70 -4.45 6.18 4.34
N ILE A 71 -4.12 5.88 3.08
CA ILE A 71 -2.99 4.99 2.74
C ILE A 71 -1.64 5.56 3.19
N ILE A 72 -1.40 6.86 3.00
CA ILE A 72 -0.19 7.52 3.49
C ILE A 72 -0.09 7.42 5.02
N ASN A 73 -1.20 7.55 5.74
CA ASN A 73 -1.23 7.39 7.19
C ASN A 73 -0.99 5.93 7.62
N GLU A 74 -1.55 4.94 6.92
CA GLU A 74 -1.27 3.53 7.16
C GLU A 74 0.22 3.22 6.94
N ALA A 75 0.79 3.69 5.84
CA ALA A 75 2.22 3.58 5.52
C ALA A 75 3.10 4.20 6.62
N ARG A 76 2.77 5.41 7.07
CA ARG A 76 3.51 6.10 8.16
C ARG A 76 3.51 5.32 9.46
N ASN A 77 2.42 4.59 9.74
CA ASN A 77 2.28 3.74 10.92
C ASN A 77 2.85 2.32 10.71
N GLY A 78 3.51 2.05 9.59
CA GLY A 78 4.11 0.74 9.29
C GLY A 78 3.09 -0.36 9.02
N ARG A 79 1.85 0.00 8.65
CA ARG A 79 0.83 -0.97 8.31
C ARG A 79 0.87 -1.29 6.81
N MET A 80 0.71 -2.58 6.51
CA MET A 80 0.60 -3.09 5.15
C MET A 80 -0.75 -2.70 4.55
N PHE A 81 -0.76 -2.39 3.27
CA PHE A 81 -1.97 -2.05 2.50
C PHE A 81 -1.94 -2.74 1.15
N ILE A 82 -3.06 -2.73 0.45
CA ILE A 82 -3.16 -3.24 -0.92
C ILE A 82 -3.23 -2.04 -1.85
N LEU A 83 -2.35 -2.03 -2.85
CA LEU A 83 -2.49 -1.19 -4.03
C LEU A 83 -3.20 -1.99 -5.11
N VAL A 84 -4.13 -1.37 -5.80
CA VAL A 84 -4.76 -1.90 -7.00
C VAL A 84 -4.54 -0.92 -8.14
N ASP A 85 -4.39 -1.43 -9.34
CA ASP A 85 -4.31 -0.62 -10.53
C ASP A 85 -5.62 -0.67 -11.34
N ASP A 86 -5.64 0.07 -12.46
CA ASP A 86 -6.81 0.18 -13.31
C ASP A 86 -7.12 -1.14 -14.00
N GLU A 87 -8.42 -1.44 -14.21
CA GLU A 87 -8.90 -2.61 -14.96
C GLU A 87 -8.33 -2.65 -16.38
N ASP A 88 -8.07 -1.48 -16.98
CA ASP A 88 -7.49 -1.36 -18.32
C ASP A 88 -5.96 -1.54 -18.36
N ARG A 89 -5.29 -1.65 -17.18
CA ARG A 89 -3.83 -1.82 -17.10
C ARG A 89 -3.45 -3.29 -16.84
N GLU A 90 -3.19 -3.68 -15.61
CA GLU A 90 -2.88 -5.07 -15.19
C GLU A 90 -4.08 -5.72 -14.52
N ASN A 91 -4.95 -4.90 -13.89
CA ASN A 91 -6.09 -5.33 -13.08
C ASN A 91 -5.66 -6.29 -11.99
N GLU A 92 -4.61 -5.93 -11.30
CA GLU A 92 -3.96 -6.73 -10.27
C GLU A 92 -3.85 -5.95 -8.97
N GLY A 93 -3.48 -6.63 -7.90
CA GLY A 93 -3.24 -6.03 -6.60
C GLY A 93 -1.89 -6.43 -6.04
N ASP A 94 -1.24 -5.54 -5.32
CA ASP A 94 -0.02 -5.81 -4.58
C ASP A 94 -0.23 -5.57 -3.08
N LEU A 95 0.23 -6.50 -2.25
CA LEU A 95 0.51 -6.22 -0.85
C LEU A 95 1.73 -5.29 -0.78
N VAL A 96 1.59 -4.16 -0.10
CA VAL A 96 2.64 -3.14 -0.03
C VAL A 96 2.92 -2.73 1.41
N ILE A 97 4.20 -2.59 1.74
CA ILE A 97 4.66 -1.99 3.00
C ILE A 97 5.88 -1.10 2.71
N PRO A 98 6.05 0.08 3.32
CA PRO A 98 7.29 0.83 3.22
C PRO A 98 8.48 -0.03 3.63
N ALA A 99 9.53 -0.04 2.82
CA ALA A 99 10.67 -0.95 3.03
C ALA A 99 11.35 -0.75 4.40
N GLN A 100 11.32 0.46 4.94
CA GLN A 100 11.81 0.78 6.29
C GLN A 100 11.02 0.03 7.38
N MET A 101 9.78 -0.36 7.12
CA MET A 101 8.88 -1.06 8.04
C MET A 101 8.77 -2.57 7.73
N ALA A 102 9.54 -3.08 6.78
CA ALA A 102 9.52 -4.48 6.36
C ALA A 102 10.20 -5.39 7.39
N THR A 103 9.47 -5.77 8.43
CA THR A 103 9.91 -6.72 9.45
C THR A 103 9.89 -8.17 8.92
N PRO A 104 10.58 -9.12 9.59
CA PRO A 104 10.44 -10.55 9.26
C PRO A 104 9.00 -11.04 9.24
N ASP A 105 8.14 -10.56 10.16
CA ASP A 105 6.73 -10.93 10.19
C ASP A 105 5.96 -10.40 8.97
N ALA A 106 6.26 -9.17 8.51
CA ALA A 106 5.68 -8.62 7.30
C ALA A 106 6.08 -9.43 6.06
N ILE A 107 7.35 -9.78 5.94
CA ILE A 107 7.85 -10.64 4.84
C ILE A 107 7.22 -12.04 4.91
N ASN A 108 7.11 -12.61 6.10
CA ASN A 108 6.44 -13.91 6.28
C ASN A 108 4.95 -13.85 5.91
N PHE A 109 4.27 -12.76 6.25
CA PHE A 109 2.88 -12.53 5.85
C PHE A 109 2.74 -12.50 4.32
N MET A 110 3.57 -11.72 3.62
CA MET A 110 3.59 -11.65 2.16
C MET A 110 3.85 -13.04 1.53
N ALA A 111 4.84 -13.78 2.04
CA ALA A 111 5.17 -15.10 1.52
C ALA A 111 4.04 -16.12 1.72
N THR A 112 3.36 -16.07 2.86
CA THR A 112 2.33 -17.04 3.26
C THR A 112 0.99 -16.75 2.57
N HIS A 113 0.57 -15.48 2.56
CA HIS A 113 -0.75 -15.06 2.13
C HIS A 113 -0.75 -14.46 0.72
N GLY A 114 0.24 -13.63 0.39
CA GLY A 114 0.40 -13.06 -0.95
C GLY A 114 0.83 -14.10 -1.97
N ARG A 115 1.79 -14.96 -1.61
CA ARG A 115 2.34 -16.04 -2.45
C ARG A 115 3.02 -15.58 -3.74
N GLY A 116 3.03 -14.30 -4.01
CA GLY A 116 3.72 -13.68 -5.13
C GLY A 116 5.21 -13.47 -4.88
N LEU A 117 5.91 -12.99 -5.90
CA LEU A 117 7.31 -12.64 -5.77
C LEU A 117 7.48 -11.41 -4.87
N ILE A 118 8.34 -11.51 -3.86
CA ILE A 118 8.64 -10.37 -2.97
C ILE A 118 9.70 -9.51 -3.63
N CYS A 119 9.29 -8.30 -4.02
CA CYS A 119 10.11 -7.33 -4.73
C CYS A 119 10.39 -6.10 -3.86
N LEU A 120 11.51 -5.44 -4.12
CA LEU A 120 11.94 -4.21 -3.44
C LEU A 120 11.94 -3.04 -4.43
N ALA A 121 10.91 -2.19 -4.39
CA ALA A 121 10.85 -0.97 -5.18
C ALA A 121 11.84 0.07 -4.64
N LEU A 122 12.76 0.51 -5.48
CA LEU A 122 13.81 1.47 -5.17
C LEU A 122 13.81 2.62 -6.17
N THR A 123 14.27 3.79 -5.72
CA THR A 123 14.59 4.88 -6.65
C THR A 123 15.79 4.52 -7.54
N LYS A 124 15.82 5.09 -8.74
CA LYS A 124 16.99 4.91 -9.63
C LYS A 124 18.29 5.31 -8.95
N ALA A 125 18.30 6.41 -8.22
CA ALA A 125 19.49 6.88 -7.50
C ALA A 125 20.01 5.82 -6.50
N ARG A 126 19.10 5.12 -5.81
CA ARG A 126 19.50 4.06 -4.87
C ARG A 126 20.06 2.84 -5.58
N VAL A 127 19.43 2.43 -6.69
CA VAL A 127 19.91 1.33 -7.54
C VAL A 127 21.33 1.62 -8.06
N ASP A 128 21.58 2.85 -8.52
CA ASP A 128 22.89 3.30 -8.98
C ASP A 128 23.94 3.26 -7.85
N GLN A 129 23.61 3.72 -6.63
CA GLN A 129 24.50 3.65 -5.46
C GLN A 129 24.85 2.20 -5.07
N LEU A 130 23.90 1.28 -5.19
CA LEU A 130 24.13 -0.13 -4.96
C LEU A 130 24.87 -0.82 -6.11
N GLY A 131 24.99 -0.16 -7.26
CA GLY A 131 25.66 -0.69 -8.45
C GLY A 131 24.96 -1.92 -9.02
N LEU A 132 23.63 -1.91 -9.04
CA LEU A 132 22.83 -3.02 -9.54
C LEU A 132 22.53 -2.87 -11.03
N ASP A 133 22.93 -3.86 -11.82
CA ASP A 133 22.59 -3.93 -13.23
C ASP A 133 21.13 -4.40 -13.44
N LEU A 134 20.53 -3.99 -14.55
CA LEU A 134 19.23 -4.53 -14.96
C LEU A 134 19.37 -6.02 -15.28
N MET A 135 18.37 -6.81 -14.89
CA MET A 135 18.31 -8.25 -15.16
C MET A 135 18.31 -8.56 -16.66
N SER A 136 17.73 -7.68 -17.47
CA SER A 136 17.73 -7.78 -18.93
C SER A 136 18.09 -6.44 -19.56
N ARG A 137 18.96 -6.47 -20.59
CA ARG A 137 19.28 -5.29 -21.39
C ARG A 137 18.18 -4.94 -22.41
N ALA A 138 17.37 -5.93 -22.79
CA ALA A 138 16.22 -5.77 -23.67
C ALA A 138 14.97 -6.23 -22.89
N ASN A 139 14.27 -5.28 -22.28
CA ASN A 139 13.05 -5.59 -21.55
C ASN A 139 11.91 -5.81 -22.57
N GLY A 140 11.47 -7.06 -22.69
CA GLY A 140 10.36 -7.46 -23.56
C GLY A 140 9.03 -7.63 -22.84
N THR A 141 8.94 -7.23 -21.55
CA THR A 141 7.68 -7.33 -20.80
C THR A 141 6.70 -6.24 -21.24
N ARG A 142 5.40 -6.57 -21.23
CA ARG A 142 4.33 -5.67 -21.70
C ARG A 142 4.34 -4.32 -21.00
N HIS A 143 4.67 -4.28 -19.70
CA HIS A 143 4.64 -3.09 -18.88
C HIS A 143 6.05 -2.55 -18.54
N GLU A 144 7.09 -3.13 -19.14
CA GLU A 144 8.49 -2.72 -19.00
C GLU A 144 8.98 -2.63 -17.54
N THR A 145 8.50 -3.53 -16.67
CA THR A 145 8.92 -3.59 -15.26
C THR A 145 10.43 -3.79 -15.17
N ALA A 146 11.12 -2.82 -14.57
CA ALA A 146 12.56 -2.75 -14.59
C ALA A 146 13.20 -3.56 -13.44
N PHE A 147 13.26 -4.88 -13.59
CA PHE A 147 13.98 -5.74 -12.65
C PHE A 147 15.48 -5.51 -12.74
N THR A 148 16.12 -5.43 -11.57
CA THR A 148 17.58 -5.57 -11.46
C THR A 148 17.94 -7.03 -11.18
N VAL A 149 19.24 -7.34 -11.18
CA VAL A 149 19.75 -8.59 -10.62
C VAL A 149 19.27 -8.76 -9.18
N SER A 150 18.92 -9.98 -8.78
CA SER A 150 18.51 -10.26 -7.41
C SER A 150 19.67 -10.10 -6.43
N ILE A 151 19.36 -9.72 -5.19
CA ILE A 151 20.34 -9.34 -4.18
C ILE A 151 20.22 -10.14 -2.90
N GLU A 152 21.34 -10.17 -2.17
CA GLU A 152 21.45 -10.66 -0.81
C GLU A 152 22.30 -9.70 0.01
N ALA A 153 22.02 -9.53 1.31
CA ALA A 153 22.95 -8.86 2.20
C ALA A 153 24.23 -9.72 2.33
N ARG A 154 25.40 -9.08 2.28
CA ARG A 154 26.68 -9.77 2.41
C ARG A 154 26.85 -10.43 3.78
N GLU A 155 26.28 -9.79 4.83
CA GLU A 155 26.42 -10.20 6.21
C GLU A 155 25.10 -10.20 6.95
N GLY A 156 24.97 -11.10 7.93
CA GLY A 156 23.81 -11.19 8.80
C GLY A 156 22.63 -11.97 8.19
N VAL A 157 22.92 -12.82 7.21
CA VAL A 157 21.98 -13.77 6.60
C VAL A 157 22.53 -15.20 6.68
N THR A 158 21.65 -16.16 6.56
CA THR A 158 22.00 -17.60 6.51
C THR A 158 21.99 -18.09 5.05
N THR A 159 20.87 -18.68 4.61
CA THR A 159 20.70 -19.13 3.22
C THR A 159 20.02 -18.07 2.33
N GLY A 160 19.56 -16.96 2.92
CA GLY A 160 18.97 -15.82 2.23
C GLY A 160 17.46 -15.89 2.02
N ILE A 161 16.88 -17.08 1.94
CA ILE A 161 15.46 -17.26 1.58
C ILE A 161 14.51 -17.04 2.75
N SER A 162 14.96 -17.17 4.01
CA SER A 162 14.06 -16.98 5.15
C SER A 162 13.47 -15.59 5.22
N ALA A 163 12.31 -15.43 5.87
CA ALA A 163 11.71 -14.11 6.05
C ALA A 163 12.65 -13.15 6.78
N ALA A 164 13.42 -13.65 7.76
CA ALA A 164 14.42 -12.88 8.49
C ALA A 164 15.58 -12.44 7.59
N ASP A 165 16.10 -13.34 6.75
CA ASP A 165 17.19 -13.03 5.83
C ASP A 165 16.77 -12.01 4.77
N ARG A 166 15.57 -12.15 4.21
CA ARG A 166 15.03 -11.19 3.24
C ARG A 166 14.77 -9.81 3.87
N ALA A 167 14.21 -9.77 5.07
CA ALA A 167 14.05 -8.51 5.81
C ALA A 167 15.41 -7.86 6.10
N ARG A 168 16.43 -8.64 6.47
CA ARG A 168 17.81 -8.16 6.64
C ARG A 168 18.37 -7.59 5.34
N THR A 169 18.21 -8.28 4.23
CA THR A 169 18.65 -7.83 2.91
C THR A 169 17.98 -6.52 2.51
N ILE A 170 16.68 -6.39 2.73
CA ILE A 170 15.92 -5.15 2.48
C ILE A 170 16.47 -4.01 3.34
N ALA A 171 16.66 -4.23 4.64
CA ALA A 171 17.22 -3.23 5.56
C ALA A 171 18.60 -2.73 5.12
N VAL A 172 19.49 -3.61 4.67
CA VAL A 172 20.80 -3.25 4.12
C VAL A 172 20.66 -2.47 2.80
N ALA A 173 19.76 -2.93 1.92
CA ALA A 173 19.58 -2.31 0.61
C ALA A 173 19.03 -0.87 0.68
N ILE A 174 18.26 -0.51 1.72
CA ILE A 174 17.71 0.85 1.87
C ILE A 174 18.55 1.76 2.76
N ASP A 175 19.52 1.23 3.49
CA ASP A 175 20.39 2.00 4.40
C ASP A 175 21.35 2.89 3.59
N ALA A 176 21.19 4.21 3.72
CA ALA A 176 22.01 5.19 3.01
C ALA A 176 23.51 5.10 3.31
N SER A 177 23.90 4.53 4.46
CA SER A 177 25.31 4.31 4.84
C SER A 177 25.93 3.09 4.16
N LYS A 178 25.11 2.24 3.51
CA LYS A 178 25.50 1.01 2.85
C LYS A 178 25.60 1.19 1.33
N GLY A 179 26.41 0.38 0.69
CA GLY A 179 26.65 0.44 -0.75
C GLY A 179 26.89 -0.94 -1.37
N ARG A 180 27.48 -0.94 -2.57
CA ARG A 180 27.74 -2.16 -3.34
C ARG A 180 28.51 -3.23 -2.56
N GLN A 181 29.44 -2.83 -1.70
CA GLN A 181 30.25 -3.75 -0.88
C GLN A 181 29.43 -4.50 0.18
N ASP A 182 28.22 -4.02 0.53
CA ASP A 182 27.37 -4.61 1.56
C ASP A 182 26.33 -5.59 0.96
N ILE A 183 26.28 -5.69 -0.36
CA ILE A 183 25.34 -6.51 -1.14
C ILE A 183 26.14 -7.54 -1.97
N VAL A 184 25.55 -8.71 -2.16
CA VAL A 184 25.99 -9.72 -3.12
C VAL A 184 24.87 -10.05 -4.11
N THR A 185 25.21 -10.58 -5.25
CA THR A 185 24.32 -11.04 -6.30
C THR A 185 24.77 -12.42 -6.80
N PRO A 186 23.86 -13.34 -7.17
CA PRO A 186 22.42 -13.27 -7.01
C PRO A 186 21.96 -13.47 -5.55
N GLY A 187 20.68 -13.24 -5.26
CA GLY A 187 20.07 -13.43 -3.95
C GLY A 187 18.56 -13.70 -4.03
N HIS A 188 17.85 -13.49 -2.92
CA HIS A 188 16.46 -13.84 -2.76
C HIS A 188 15.52 -12.62 -2.60
N VAL A 189 16.03 -11.40 -2.77
CA VAL A 189 15.25 -10.17 -2.89
C VAL A 189 15.42 -9.62 -4.30
N PHE A 190 14.33 -9.18 -4.92
CA PHE A 190 14.27 -8.76 -6.31
C PHE A 190 14.01 -7.25 -6.40
N PRO A 191 15.05 -6.42 -6.58
CA PRO A 191 14.84 -4.98 -6.69
C PRO A 191 14.21 -4.60 -8.03
N LEU A 192 13.31 -3.59 -7.95
CA LEU A 192 12.67 -2.94 -9.08
C LEU A 192 13.07 -1.47 -9.09
N VAL A 193 13.35 -0.94 -10.27
CA VAL A 193 13.69 0.47 -10.46
C VAL A 193 12.44 1.27 -10.73
N ALA A 194 12.03 2.12 -9.79
CA ALA A 194 10.97 3.09 -10.04
C ALA A 194 11.45 4.18 -11.03
N ARG A 195 10.57 4.59 -11.94
CA ARG A 195 10.86 5.68 -12.87
C ARG A 195 10.91 7.02 -12.15
N ASP A 196 11.85 7.85 -12.50
CA ASP A 196 11.92 9.24 -12.01
C ASP A 196 10.64 9.98 -12.42
N GLY A 197 10.05 10.70 -11.46
CA GLY A 197 8.74 11.32 -11.60
C GLY A 197 7.58 10.50 -11.04
N GLY A 198 7.84 9.25 -10.63
CA GLY A 198 6.90 8.40 -9.89
C GLY A 198 5.63 8.08 -10.66
N VAL A 199 4.50 8.00 -9.95
CA VAL A 199 3.19 7.63 -10.52
C VAL A 199 2.70 8.60 -11.60
N LEU A 200 3.19 9.83 -11.64
CA LEU A 200 2.85 10.80 -12.68
C LEU A 200 3.51 10.47 -14.04
N VAL A 201 4.53 9.62 -14.04
CA VAL A 201 5.24 9.19 -15.27
C VAL A 201 4.86 7.75 -15.63
N ARG A 202 4.75 6.85 -14.64
CA ARG A 202 4.32 5.48 -14.82
C ARG A 202 3.38 5.09 -13.67
N THR A 203 2.14 4.77 -13.97
CA THR A 203 1.09 4.41 -13.00
C THR A 203 1.23 2.95 -12.53
N GLY A 204 2.42 2.56 -12.09
CA GLY A 204 2.71 1.18 -11.65
C GLY A 204 2.85 1.06 -10.13
N HIS A 205 2.63 -0.16 -9.61
CA HIS A 205 2.79 -0.48 -8.18
C HIS A 205 4.18 -0.13 -7.66
N THR A 206 5.23 -0.31 -8.49
CA THR A 206 6.62 0.05 -8.17
C THR A 206 6.77 1.54 -7.83
N GLU A 207 6.26 2.41 -8.70
CA GLU A 207 6.28 3.86 -8.52
C GLU A 207 5.42 4.29 -7.33
N ALA A 208 4.22 3.70 -7.21
CA ALA A 208 3.29 4.00 -6.13
C ALA A 208 3.87 3.63 -4.76
N ALA A 209 4.54 2.49 -4.62
CA ALA A 209 5.18 2.06 -3.37
C ALA A 209 6.27 3.04 -2.93
N VAL A 210 7.08 3.57 -3.87
CA VAL A 210 8.11 4.58 -3.60
C VAL A 210 7.47 5.92 -3.22
N ASP A 211 6.45 6.37 -3.96
CA ASP A 211 5.81 7.67 -3.73
C ASP A 211 5.02 7.70 -2.42
N VAL A 212 4.26 6.66 -2.09
CA VAL A 212 3.54 6.55 -0.82
C VAL A 212 4.53 6.58 0.36
N SER A 213 5.65 5.84 0.26
CA SER A 213 6.68 5.85 1.30
C SER A 213 7.29 7.25 1.47
N ARG A 214 7.58 7.95 0.37
CA ARG A 214 8.09 9.33 0.38
C ARG A 214 7.08 10.29 1.01
N LEU A 215 5.81 10.22 0.63
CA LEU A 215 4.73 11.07 1.15
C LEU A 215 4.45 10.78 2.64
N ALA A 216 4.67 9.56 3.08
CA ALA A 216 4.63 9.19 4.49
C ALA A 216 5.81 9.74 5.32
N GLY A 217 6.83 10.36 4.69
CA GLY A 217 8.04 10.86 5.34
C GLY A 217 9.06 9.78 5.68
N LEU A 218 8.97 8.62 5.01
CA LEU A 218 9.85 7.47 5.19
C LEU A 218 10.90 7.38 4.06
N ASN A 219 11.80 6.41 4.17
CA ASN A 219 12.72 6.09 3.07
C ASN A 219 11.92 5.83 1.78
N PRO A 220 12.28 6.47 0.63
CA PRO A 220 11.54 6.33 -0.64
C PRO A 220 11.77 4.96 -1.28
N SER A 221 11.24 3.93 -0.64
CA SER A 221 11.34 2.53 -1.03
C SER A 221 10.18 1.74 -0.46
N GLY A 222 9.72 0.72 -1.16
CA GLY A 222 8.62 -0.14 -0.71
C GLY A 222 8.90 -1.60 -1.00
N VAL A 223 8.37 -2.48 -0.16
CA VAL A 223 8.31 -3.91 -0.45
C VAL A 223 6.93 -4.21 -1.00
N ILE A 224 6.87 -4.90 -2.12
CA ILE A 224 5.65 -5.26 -2.81
C ILE A 224 5.59 -6.77 -3.04
N CYS A 225 4.38 -7.30 -3.06
CA CYS A 225 4.12 -8.70 -3.37
C CYS A 225 2.79 -8.79 -4.10
N GLU A 226 2.84 -9.14 -5.36
CA GLU A 226 1.69 -9.31 -6.24
C GLU A 226 0.77 -10.43 -5.75
N ILE A 227 -0.57 -10.21 -5.83
CA ILE A 227 -1.61 -11.14 -5.35
C ILE A 227 -2.69 -11.37 -6.40
#